data_e0561f3dde9a561bf4ec8157621e5fa6
#
_entry.id   e0561f3dde9a561bf4ec8157621e5fa6
#
_cell.length_a   1.000
_cell.length_b   1.000
_cell.length_c   1.000
_cell.angle_alpha   90.00
_cell.angle_beta   90.00
_cell.angle_gamma   90.00
#
_symmetry.space_group_name_H-M   'P 1'
#
loop_
_entity.id
_entity.type
_entity.pdbx_description
1 polymer ?
#
loop_
_entity_poly.entity_id
_entity_poly.type
_entity_poly.pdbx_seq_one_letter_code
_entity_poly.pdbx_strand_id
1 'polypeptide(L)'
;KSIAQHGAVLESVRPRDYEIGPWLAQFVASKGCTIDAKAQAMLTDHLGTDLAKISNELGKLLLSLPEGTKKITDAHIEQNIGISKDFNNFELCKAVTGQNLEQALRIADHFARNPKDNPLLVTILALFNQFREIFRINYLRWLSRHKGVPFPSDTELIGILRMNNAYALGELKQTSARWDNRRVFRILGLLREYDAKSKGMNAGGAPDGELLRELLLKIFLQ
;
A
#
# COMPACT_ATOMS: atom_id res chain seq x y z
N LYS A 1 -32.60 -18.35 -3.06
CA LYS A 1 -32.59 -19.48 -4.04
C LYS A 1 -33.70 -19.32 -5.09
N SER A 2 -34.92 -18.91 -4.70
CA SER A 2 -36.07 -18.79 -5.62
C SER A 2 -35.88 -17.71 -6.70
N ILE A 3 -35.33 -16.56 -6.39
CA ILE A 3 -35.11 -15.46 -7.34
C ILE A 3 -34.10 -15.87 -8.43
N ALA A 4 -33.04 -16.60 -8.07
CA ALA A 4 -32.02 -17.04 -9.01
C ALA A 4 -32.52 -18.10 -10.02
N GLN A 5 -33.67 -18.70 -9.76
CA GLN A 5 -34.30 -19.66 -10.69
C GLN A 5 -35.16 -18.99 -11.75
N HIS A 6 -35.67 -17.78 -11.50
CA HIS A 6 -36.65 -17.09 -12.35
C HIS A 6 -36.21 -15.67 -12.76
N GLY A 7 -34.97 -15.26 -12.42
CA GLY A 7 -34.45 -13.94 -12.72
C GLY A 7 -32.92 -13.87 -12.67
N ALA A 8 -32.37 -12.74 -13.04
CA ALA A 8 -30.97 -12.46 -12.92
C ALA A 8 -30.65 -11.87 -11.50
N VAL A 9 -29.68 -12.44 -10.82
CA VAL A 9 -29.17 -11.92 -9.54
C VAL A 9 -27.79 -11.28 -9.78
N LEU A 10 -27.70 -9.98 -9.57
CA LEU A 10 -26.44 -9.26 -9.58
C LEU A 10 -25.97 -9.09 -8.12
N GLU A 11 -24.89 -9.74 -7.77
CA GLU A 11 -24.22 -9.54 -6.48
C GLU A 11 -23.07 -8.54 -6.64
N SER A 12 -23.21 -7.36 -6.03
CA SER A 12 -22.15 -6.33 -6.02
C SER A 12 -21.42 -6.36 -4.68
N VAL A 13 -20.25 -6.96 -4.68
CA VAL A 13 -19.38 -7.04 -3.49
C VAL A 13 -18.34 -5.94 -3.57
N ARG A 14 -18.09 -5.26 -2.42
CA ARG A 14 -17.02 -4.28 -2.34
C ARG A 14 -15.66 -4.96 -2.61
N PRO A 15 -14.85 -4.45 -3.53
CA PRO A 15 -13.57 -5.08 -3.84
C PRO A 15 -12.63 -5.02 -2.64
N ARG A 16 -11.76 -5.99 -2.56
CA ARG A 16 -10.68 -6.03 -1.57
C ARG A 16 -9.52 -5.16 -2.04
N ASP A 17 -8.68 -4.71 -1.10
CA ASP A 17 -7.55 -3.80 -1.39
C ASP A 17 -6.68 -4.26 -2.56
N TYR A 18 -6.39 -5.57 -2.65
CA TYR A 18 -5.56 -6.12 -3.72
C TYR A 18 -6.26 -6.18 -5.09
N GLU A 19 -7.57 -6.01 -5.16
CA GLU A 19 -8.35 -6.00 -6.41
C GLU A 19 -8.41 -4.59 -7.02
N ILE A 20 -8.13 -3.56 -6.21
CA ILE A 20 -8.19 -2.17 -6.66
C ILE A 20 -7.13 -1.88 -7.73
N GLY A 21 -5.91 -2.34 -7.55
CA GLY A 21 -4.84 -2.11 -8.51
C GLY A 21 -5.14 -2.63 -9.92
N PRO A 22 -5.48 -3.92 -10.09
CA PRO A 22 -5.91 -4.47 -11.38
C PRO A 22 -7.14 -3.75 -11.96
N TRP A 23 -8.12 -3.43 -11.13
CA TRP A 23 -9.30 -2.70 -11.56
C TRP A 23 -8.95 -1.28 -12.07
N LEU A 24 -8.09 -0.56 -11.35
CA LEU A 24 -7.57 0.76 -11.73
C LEU A 24 -6.88 0.73 -13.10
N ALA A 25 -5.99 -0.24 -13.30
CA ALA A 25 -5.29 -0.40 -14.57
C ALA A 25 -6.28 -0.67 -15.71
N GLN A 26 -7.28 -1.52 -15.49
CA GLN A 26 -8.32 -1.83 -16.48
C GLN A 26 -9.22 -0.62 -16.77
N PHE A 27 -9.62 0.12 -15.73
CA PHE A 27 -10.42 1.33 -15.87
C PHE A 27 -9.70 2.39 -16.71
N VAL A 28 -8.43 2.67 -16.41
CA VAL A 28 -7.61 3.63 -17.14
C VAL A 28 -7.37 3.18 -18.58
N ALA A 29 -7.14 1.87 -18.79
CA ALA A 29 -6.99 1.29 -20.14
C ALA A 29 -8.27 1.45 -20.98
N SER A 30 -9.46 1.33 -20.39
CA SER A 30 -10.74 1.57 -21.07
C SER A 30 -10.91 3.02 -21.55
N LYS A 31 -10.12 3.96 -21.00
CA LYS A 31 -10.05 5.37 -21.39
C LYS A 31 -8.88 5.68 -22.34
N GLY A 32 -8.18 4.65 -22.85
CA GLY A 32 -7.06 4.78 -23.77
C GLY A 32 -5.73 5.22 -23.12
N CYS A 33 -5.64 5.15 -21.79
CA CYS A 33 -4.47 5.53 -21.02
C CYS A 33 -3.85 4.34 -20.29
N THR A 34 -2.64 4.52 -19.81
CA THR A 34 -1.98 3.64 -18.82
C THR A 34 -1.69 4.42 -17.55
N ILE A 35 -1.42 3.74 -16.45
CA ILE A 35 -1.06 4.36 -15.17
C ILE A 35 0.21 3.71 -14.64
N ASP A 36 1.16 4.49 -14.13
CA ASP A 36 2.35 3.92 -13.52
C ASP A 36 2.09 3.37 -12.10
N ALA A 37 2.98 2.48 -11.65
CA ALA A 37 2.80 1.78 -10.39
C ALA A 37 2.75 2.71 -9.18
N LYS A 38 3.53 3.82 -9.20
CA LYS A 38 3.55 4.80 -8.11
C LYS A 38 2.24 5.59 -8.06
N ALA A 39 1.76 6.08 -9.22
CA ALA A 39 0.48 6.78 -9.31
C ALA A 39 -0.69 5.90 -8.85
N GLN A 40 -0.65 4.61 -9.24
CA GLN A 40 -1.64 3.62 -8.81
C GLN A 40 -1.62 3.41 -7.29
N ALA A 41 -0.45 3.26 -6.69
CA ALA A 41 -0.30 3.11 -5.25
C ALA A 41 -0.79 4.36 -4.50
N MET A 42 -0.42 5.57 -4.96
CA MET A 42 -0.88 6.84 -4.38
C MET A 42 -2.41 6.93 -4.36
N LEU A 43 -3.09 6.57 -5.45
CA LEU A 43 -4.54 6.56 -5.53
C LEU A 43 -5.17 5.54 -4.58
N THR A 44 -4.66 4.32 -4.57
CA THR A 44 -5.19 3.24 -3.73
C THR A 44 -5.04 3.57 -2.25
N ASP A 45 -3.89 4.08 -1.84
CA ASP A 45 -3.61 4.44 -0.44
C ASP A 45 -4.48 5.60 0.05
N HIS A 46 -4.74 6.58 -0.82
CA HIS A 46 -5.50 7.78 -0.44
C HIS A 46 -7.02 7.59 -0.55
N LEU A 47 -7.49 6.92 -1.60
CA LEU A 47 -8.93 6.76 -1.88
C LEU A 47 -9.52 5.45 -1.34
N GLY A 48 -8.65 4.50 -0.95
CA GLY A 48 -9.07 3.20 -0.43
C GLY A 48 -9.77 2.34 -1.48
N THR A 49 -10.82 1.60 -1.07
CA THR A 49 -11.55 0.64 -1.92
C THR A 49 -12.86 1.19 -2.48
N ASP A 50 -13.08 2.49 -2.40
CA ASP A 50 -14.29 3.13 -2.93
C ASP A 50 -14.15 3.39 -4.44
N LEU A 51 -14.66 2.45 -5.25
CA LEU A 51 -14.57 2.52 -6.71
C LEU A 51 -15.27 3.76 -7.29
N ALA A 52 -16.36 4.23 -6.66
CA ALA A 52 -17.07 5.41 -7.13
C ALA A 52 -16.22 6.67 -6.93
N LYS A 53 -15.59 6.79 -5.75
CA LYS A 53 -14.67 7.89 -5.45
C LYS A 53 -13.45 7.87 -6.38
N ILE A 54 -12.83 6.70 -6.57
CA ILE A 54 -11.68 6.53 -7.46
C ILE A 54 -12.06 6.88 -8.91
N SER A 55 -13.20 6.38 -9.40
CA SER A 55 -13.68 6.67 -10.76
C SER A 55 -13.95 8.15 -10.99
N ASN A 56 -14.53 8.83 -10.00
CA ASN A 56 -14.79 10.27 -10.06
C ASN A 56 -13.49 11.09 -10.10
N GLU A 57 -12.52 10.78 -9.22
CA GLU A 57 -11.24 11.49 -9.20
C GLU A 57 -10.44 11.24 -10.49
N LEU A 58 -10.41 10.01 -10.99
CA LEU A 58 -9.80 9.70 -12.28
C LEU A 58 -10.51 10.37 -13.46
N GLY A 59 -11.85 10.47 -13.40
CA GLY A 59 -12.61 11.18 -14.42
C GLY A 59 -12.22 12.66 -14.51
N LYS A 60 -12.13 13.34 -13.37
CA LYS A 60 -11.66 14.74 -13.29
C LYS A 60 -10.22 14.85 -13.78
N LEU A 61 -9.33 13.96 -13.33
CA LEU A 61 -7.94 13.93 -13.75
C LEU A 61 -7.83 13.83 -15.28
N LEU A 62 -8.51 12.86 -15.89
CA LEU A 62 -8.45 12.63 -17.33
C LEU A 62 -8.95 13.84 -18.14
N LEU A 63 -9.92 14.60 -17.61
CA LEU A 63 -10.40 15.83 -18.24
C LEU A 63 -9.41 17.00 -18.14
N SER A 64 -8.54 17.00 -17.14
CA SER A 64 -7.53 18.04 -16.90
C SER A 64 -6.20 17.76 -17.58
N LEU A 65 -5.96 16.54 -18.06
CA LEU A 65 -4.72 16.18 -18.74
C LEU A 65 -4.65 16.80 -20.14
N PRO A 66 -3.44 17.18 -20.61
CA PRO A 66 -3.23 17.63 -21.98
C PRO A 66 -3.68 16.59 -23.01
N GLU A 67 -4.23 17.07 -24.13
CA GLU A 67 -4.61 16.18 -25.24
C GLU A 67 -3.46 15.29 -25.66
N GLY A 68 -3.75 14.00 -25.89
CA GLY A 68 -2.75 13.02 -26.30
C GLY A 68 -1.95 12.40 -25.16
N THR A 69 -2.23 12.74 -23.90
CA THR A 69 -1.60 12.08 -22.75
C THR A 69 -2.04 10.62 -22.66
N LYS A 70 -1.09 9.70 -22.84
CA LYS A 70 -1.33 8.25 -22.81
C LYS A 70 -0.94 7.58 -21.51
N LYS A 71 -0.27 8.30 -20.61
CA LYS A 71 0.22 7.73 -19.34
C LYS A 71 -0.03 8.67 -18.18
N ILE A 72 -0.72 8.15 -17.16
CA ILE A 72 -0.92 8.83 -15.88
C ILE A 72 0.28 8.56 -14.98
N THR A 73 0.89 9.64 -14.47
CA THR A 73 2.07 9.60 -13.60
C THR A 73 1.74 10.13 -12.20
N ASP A 74 2.65 9.91 -11.25
CA ASP A 74 2.58 10.49 -9.90
C ASP A 74 2.48 12.02 -9.90
N ALA A 75 3.16 12.70 -10.83
CA ALA A 75 3.05 14.15 -10.99
C ALA A 75 1.63 14.59 -11.39
N HIS A 76 0.96 13.84 -12.27
CA HIS A 76 -0.43 14.12 -12.62
C HIS A 76 -1.37 13.95 -11.42
N ILE A 77 -1.13 12.93 -10.56
CA ILE A 77 -1.90 12.73 -9.33
C ILE A 77 -1.70 13.89 -8.36
N GLU A 78 -0.46 14.31 -8.16
CA GLU A 78 -0.14 15.44 -7.27
C GLU A 78 -0.83 16.74 -7.72
N GLN A 79 -0.72 17.09 -9.00
CA GLN A 79 -1.26 18.33 -9.53
C GLN A 79 -2.80 18.41 -9.53
N ASN A 80 -3.47 17.28 -9.78
CA ASN A 80 -4.92 17.30 -10.03
C ASN A 80 -5.74 16.72 -8.89
N ILE A 81 -5.16 15.86 -8.03
CA ILE A 81 -5.87 15.21 -6.91
C ILE A 81 -5.34 15.74 -5.56
N GLY A 82 -4.17 16.41 -5.57
CA GLY A 82 -3.59 17.01 -4.37
C GLY A 82 -2.88 16.01 -3.45
N ILE A 83 -2.60 14.80 -3.93
CA ILE A 83 -1.84 13.80 -3.18
C ILE A 83 -0.35 14.05 -3.42
N SER A 84 0.41 14.37 -2.38
CA SER A 84 1.84 14.62 -2.52
C SER A 84 2.58 13.40 -3.07
N LYS A 85 3.38 13.61 -4.12
CA LYS A 85 4.24 12.54 -4.69
C LYS A 85 5.41 12.15 -3.79
N ASP A 86 5.81 13.05 -2.88
CA ASP A 86 6.99 12.88 -2.01
C ASP A 86 6.59 12.51 -0.57
N PHE A 87 5.39 12.87 -0.15
CA PHE A 87 4.88 12.67 1.21
C PHE A 87 3.58 11.86 1.18
N ASN A 88 3.70 10.55 1.03
CA ASN A 88 2.59 9.60 1.03
C ASN A 88 3.03 8.27 1.66
N ASN A 89 2.10 7.35 1.91
CA ASN A 89 2.39 6.07 2.55
C ASN A 89 3.30 5.17 1.72
N PHE A 90 3.26 5.26 0.39
CA PHE A 90 4.17 4.50 -0.47
C PHE A 90 5.63 4.93 -0.26
N GLU A 91 5.90 6.25 -0.27
CA GLU A 91 7.23 6.80 -0.01
C GLU A 91 7.69 6.52 1.45
N LEU A 92 6.76 6.57 2.42
CA LEU A 92 7.08 6.18 3.81
C LEU A 92 7.51 4.71 3.90
N CYS A 93 6.74 3.80 3.31
CA CYS A 93 7.09 2.37 3.27
C CYS A 93 8.47 2.15 2.62
N LYS A 94 8.74 2.85 1.52
CA LYS A 94 10.02 2.78 0.82
C LYS A 94 11.17 3.32 1.69
N ALA A 95 10.98 4.45 2.37
CA ALA A 95 11.96 5.02 3.29
C ALA A 95 12.26 4.06 4.46
N VAL A 96 11.21 3.49 5.08
CA VAL A 96 11.35 2.55 6.21
C VAL A 96 12.05 1.26 5.77
N THR A 97 11.61 0.65 4.68
CA THR A 97 12.20 -0.61 4.20
C THR A 97 13.60 -0.43 3.61
N GLY A 98 13.89 0.76 3.08
CA GLY A 98 15.22 1.19 2.64
C GLY A 98 16.14 1.65 3.78
N GLN A 99 15.65 1.66 5.02
CA GLN A 99 16.40 2.10 6.22
C GLN A 99 16.85 3.57 6.16
N ASN A 100 16.06 4.43 5.52
CA ASN A 100 16.28 5.87 5.48
C ASN A 100 15.44 6.56 6.57
N LEU A 101 16.00 6.66 7.78
CA LEU A 101 15.33 7.27 8.93
C LEU A 101 15.01 8.75 8.71
N GLU A 102 15.93 9.50 8.11
CA GLU A 102 15.74 10.92 7.85
C GLU A 102 14.49 11.16 6.98
N GLN A 103 14.39 10.47 5.86
CA GLN A 103 13.24 10.59 4.97
C GLN A 103 11.94 10.10 5.64
N ALA A 104 11.99 9.00 6.39
CA ALA A 104 10.83 8.51 7.12
C ALA A 104 10.30 9.53 8.13
N LEU A 105 11.18 10.19 8.89
CA LEU A 105 10.80 11.23 9.85
C LEU A 105 10.28 12.49 9.15
N ARG A 106 10.86 12.90 8.01
CA ARG A 106 10.34 14.04 7.22
C ARG A 106 8.91 13.78 6.74
N ILE A 107 8.62 12.56 6.30
CA ILE A 107 7.26 12.17 5.89
C ILE A 107 6.33 12.17 7.11
N ALA A 108 6.76 11.62 8.25
CA ALA A 108 5.97 11.62 9.47
C ALA A 108 5.64 13.05 9.96
N ASP A 109 6.58 13.98 9.85
CA ASP A 109 6.35 15.39 10.18
C ASP A 109 5.33 16.05 9.25
N HIS A 110 5.35 15.70 7.96
CA HIS A 110 4.33 16.15 7.01
C HIS A 110 2.94 15.59 7.38
N PHE A 111 2.85 14.31 7.74
CA PHE A 111 1.60 13.67 8.16
C PHE A 111 1.05 14.29 9.44
N ALA A 112 1.93 14.57 10.43
CA ALA A 112 1.55 15.21 11.68
C ALA A 112 0.93 16.61 11.48
N ARG A 113 1.36 17.35 10.46
CA ARG A 113 0.80 18.67 10.10
C ARG A 113 -0.50 18.56 9.30
N ASN A 114 -0.76 17.41 8.67
CA ASN A 114 -1.92 17.16 7.81
C ASN A 114 -2.65 15.85 8.21
N PRO A 115 -3.14 15.73 9.46
CA PRO A 115 -3.66 14.47 9.99
C PRO A 115 -4.97 14.01 9.33
N LYS A 116 -5.75 14.94 8.77
CA LYS A 116 -7.00 14.60 8.06
C LYS A 116 -6.73 13.87 6.75
N ASP A 117 -5.67 14.26 6.04
CA ASP A 117 -5.30 13.68 4.76
C ASP A 117 -4.42 12.42 4.95
N ASN A 118 -3.79 12.28 6.13
CA ASN A 118 -2.88 11.18 6.46
C ASN A 118 -3.23 10.57 7.82
N PRO A 119 -4.37 9.87 7.95
CA PRO A 119 -4.78 9.24 9.20
C PRO A 119 -3.76 8.17 9.62
N LEU A 120 -3.36 8.17 10.90
CA LEU A 120 -2.37 7.24 11.46
C LEU A 120 -2.75 5.77 11.20
N LEU A 121 -4.03 5.42 11.33
CA LEU A 121 -4.51 4.07 11.09
C LEU A 121 -4.21 3.57 9.67
N VAL A 122 -4.37 4.43 8.66
CA VAL A 122 -4.06 4.11 7.26
C VAL A 122 -2.56 3.91 7.07
N THR A 123 -1.75 4.74 7.71
CA THR A 123 -0.28 4.64 7.69
C THR A 123 0.20 3.33 8.33
N ILE A 124 -0.35 2.96 9.49
CA ILE A 124 -0.04 1.69 10.17
C ILE A 124 -0.40 0.51 9.27
N LEU A 125 -1.56 0.56 8.62
CA LEU A 125 -2.02 -0.50 7.72
C LEU A 125 -1.08 -0.63 6.50
N ALA A 126 -0.64 0.47 5.92
CA ALA A 126 0.32 0.46 4.81
C ALA A 126 1.66 -0.19 5.21
N LEU A 127 2.22 0.20 6.35
CA LEU A 127 3.44 -0.41 6.90
C LEU A 127 3.23 -1.90 7.21
N PHE A 128 2.08 -2.27 7.81
CA PHE A 128 1.75 -3.66 8.09
C PHE A 128 1.70 -4.51 6.81
N ASN A 129 1.03 -4.02 5.77
CA ASN A 129 0.94 -4.71 4.49
C ASN A 129 2.34 -4.92 3.89
N GLN A 130 3.19 -3.90 3.91
CA GLN A 130 4.55 -3.97 3.41
C GLN A 130 5.38 -5.03 4.16
N PHE A 131 5.42 -5.01 5.49
CA PHE A 131 6.17 -5.98 6.28
C PHE A 131 5.58 -7.39 6.23
N ARG A 132 4.26 -7.52 6.10
CA ARG A 132 3.60 -8.81 5.89
C ARG A 132 4.09 -9.48 4.59
N GLU A 133 4.21 -8.74 3.49
CA GLU A 133 4.69 -9.31 2.23
C GLU A 133 6.19 -9.68 2.31
N ILE A 134 7.01 -8.88 2.98
CA ILE A 134 8.41 -9.23 3.30
C ILE A 134 8.47 -10.53 4.11
N PHE A 135 7.64 -10.66 5.14
CA PHE A 135 7.57 -11.88 5.95
C PHE A 135 7.18 -13.09 5.13
N ARG A 136 6.16 -12.97 4.28
CA ARG A 136 5.66 -14.06 3.44
C ARG A 136 6.73 -14.59 2.50
N ILE A 137 7.43 -13.72 1.77
CA ILE A 137 8.48 -14.16 0.84
C ILE A 137 9.67 -14.78 1.57
N ASN A 138 10.05 -14.24 2.72
CA ASN A 138 11.12 -14.82 3.55
C ASN A 138 10.71 -16.16 4.16
N TYR A 139 9.43 -16.34 4.51
CA TYR A 139 8.92 -17.63 4.96
C TYR A 139 8.97 -18.68 3.86
N LEU A 140 8.61 -18.34 2.62
CA LEU A 140 8.74 -19.23 1.47
C LEU A 140 10.21 -19.62 1.22
N ARG A 141 11.15 -18.67 1.34
CA ARG A 141 12.59 -18.97 1.25
C ARG A 141 13.04 -19.91 2.37
N TRP A 142 12.53 -19.72 3.59
CA TRP A 142 12.83 -20.59 4.71
C TRP A 142 12.30 -22.00 4.49
N LEU A 143 11.06 -22.16 4.01
CA LEU A 143 10.49 -23.46 3.64
C LEU A 143 11.35 -24.19 2.60
N SER A 144 11.80 -23.46 1.58
CA SER A 144 12.66 -24.04 0.55
C SER A 144 13.98 -24.55 1.11
N ARG A 145 14.62 -23.78 1.99
CA ARG A 145 15.93 -24.15 2.55
C ARG A 145 15.87 -25.25 3.61
N HIS A 146 14.80 -25.33 4.40
CA HIS A 146 14.75 -26.20 5.58
C HIS A 146 13.76 -27.35 5.48
N LYS A 147 12.80 -27.27 4.56
CA LYS A 147 11.76 -28.29 4.39
C LYS A 147 11.75 -28.94 3.01
N GLY A 148 12.69 -28.56 2.14
CA GLY A 148 12.79 -29.11 0.78
C GLY A 148 11.60 -28.73 -0.14
N VAL A 149 10.76 -27.78 0.25
CA VAL A 149 9.67 -27.28 -0.59
C VAL A 149 10.28 -26.41 -1.70
N PRO A 150 10.01 -26.67 -2.98
CA PRO A 150 10.53 -25.82 -4.05
C PRO A 150 10.14 -24.36 -3.86
N PHE A 151 11.10 -23.43 -4.09
CA PHE A 151 10.77 -22.02 -4.06
C PHE A 151 9.91 -21.67 -5.28
N PRO A 152 8.76 -21.01 -5.10
CA PRO A 152 7.84 -20.74 -6.20
C PRO A 152 8.50 -19.87 -7.29
N SER A 153 8.10 -20.10 -8.54
CA SER A 153 8.44 -19.25 -9.69
C SER A 153 7.86 -17.85 -9.53
N ASP A 154 8.33 -16.88 -10.33
CA ASP A 154 7.85 -15.50 -10.27
C ASP A 154 6.35 -15.39 -10.57
N THR A 155 5.85 -16.18 -11.51
CA THR A 155 4.41 -16.24 -11.84
C THR A 155 3.59 -16.74 -10.64
N GLU A 156 4.05 -17.81 -10.00
CA GLU A 156 3.40 -18.33 -8.79
C GLU A 156 3.47 -17.35 -7.62
N LEU A 157 4.63 -16.67 -7.42
CA LEU A 157 4.78 -15.65 -6.39
C LEU A 157 3.83 -14.48 -6.59
N ILE A 158 3.66 -13.99 -7.82
CA ILE A 158 2.69 -12.94 -8.15
C ILE A 158 1.29 -13.38 -7.71
N GLY A 159 0.89 -14.62 -8.01
CA GLY A 159 -0.40 -15.17 -7.58
C GLY A 159 -0.51 -15.33 -6.06
N ILE A 160 0.50 -15.91 -5.41
CA ILE A 160 0.52 -16.14 -3.96
C ILE A 160 0.47 -14.81 -3.19
N LEU A 161 1.31 -13.85 -3.59
CA LEU A 161 1.40 -12.54 -2.94
C LEU A 161 0.32 -11.55 -3.41
N ARG A 162 -0.44 -11.94 -4.45
CA ARG A 162 -1.49 -11.13 -5.08
C ARG A 162 -0.94 -9.77 -5.56
N MET A 163 0.19 -9.83 -6.24
CA MET A 163 0.87 -8.64 -6.76
C MET A 163 0.38 -8.29 -8.16
N ASN A 164 0.50 -7.01 -8.52
CA ASN A 164 -0.04 -6.50 -9.78
C ASN A 164 0.90 -6.73 -10.97
N ASN A 165 2.21 -6.88 -10.73
CA ASN A 165 3.19 -7.03 -11.81
C ASN A 165 4.53 -7.58 -11.32
N ALA A 166 5.38 -7.99 -12.29
CA ALA A 166 6.71 -8.55 -12.02
C ALA A 166 7.72 -7.51 -11.48
N TYR A 167 7.55 -6.22 -11.80
CA TYR A 167 8.44 -5.16 -11.31
C TYR A 167 8.30 -5.02 -9.78
N ALA A 168 7.07 -4.92 -9.27
CA ALA A 168 6.82 -4.86 -7.83
C ALA A 168 7.34 -6.11 -7.09
N LEU A 169 7.26 -7.30 -7.72
CA LEU A 169 7.85 -8.52 -7.18
C LEU A 169 9.39 -8.42 -7.10
N GLY A 170 10.04 -7.86 -8.13
CA GLY A 170 11.48 -7.63 -8.15
C GLY A 170 11.94 -6.74 -6.99
N GLU A 171 11.27 -5.62 -6.79
CA GLU A 171 11.53 -4.71 -5.66
C GLU A 171 11.32 -5.41 -4.30
N LEU A 172 10.24 -6.18 -4.14
CA LEU A 172 9.97 -6.91 -2.91
C LEU A 172 11.02 -7.98 -2.64
N LYS A 173 11.48 -8.72 -3.66
CA LYS A 173 12.56 -9.70 -3.53
C LYS A 173 13.86 -9.06 -3.05
N GLN A 174 14.22 -7.91 -3.61
CA GLN A 174 15.41 -7.17 -3.24
C GLN A 174 15.30 -6.61 -1.82
N THR A 175 14.18 -6.01 -1.49
CA THR A 175 13.89 -5.45 -0.15
C THR A 175 13.90 -6.55 0.90
N SER A 176 13.19 -7.66 0.66
CA SER A 176 13.06 -8.75 1.62
C SER A 176 14.39 -9.45 1.94
N ALA A 177 15.39 -9.37 1.05
CA ALA A 177 16.71 -9.93 1.31
C ALA A 177 17.49 -9.18 2.41
N ARG A 178 17.11 -7.93 2.71
CA ARG A 178 17.73 -7.08 3.74
C ARG A 178 17.10 -7.24 5.13
N TRP A 179 15.97 -7.95 5.21
CA TRP A 179 15.17 -8.09 6.44
C TRP A 179 15.07 -9.55 6.85
N ASP A 180 15.59 -9.89 8.02
CA ASP A 180 15.37 -11.22 8.59
C ASP A 180 13.99 -11.36 9.25
N ASN A 181 13.48 -12.59 9.35
CA ASN A 181 12.13 -12.83 9.87
C ASN A 181 11.98 -12.52 11.36
N ARG A 182 13.04 -12.57 12.16
CA ARG A 182 12.95 -12.21 13.59
C ARG A 182 12.69 -10.71 13.73
N ARG A 183 13.43 -9.90 12.96
CA ARG A 183 13.24 -8.46 12.90
C ARG A 183 11.86 -8.09 12.38
N VAL A 184 11.44 -8.69 11.26
CA VAL A 184 10.10 -8.47 10.69
C VAL A 184 8.99 -8.84 11.67
N PHE A 185 9.12 -9.97 12.37
CA PHE A 185 8.13 -10.39 13.36
C PHE A 185 7.99 -9.40 14.53
N ARG A 186 9.11 -8.85 15.04
CA ARG A 186 9.07 -7.81 16.07
C ARG A 186 8.38 -6.54 15.57
N ILE A 187 8.66 -6.14 14.31
CA ILE A 187 8.01 -4.98 13.69
C ILE A 187 6.49 -5.19 13.55
N LEU A 188 6.05 -6.37 13.12
CA LEU A 188 4.62 -6.70 13.06
C LEU A 188 3.97 -6.62 14.45
N GLY A 189 4.68 -7.01 15.50
CA GLY A 189 4.26 -6.83 16.90
C GLY A 189 4.11 -5.36 17.28
N LEU A 190 5.09 -4.51 16.92
CA LEU A 190 5.02 -3.06 17.13
C LEU A 190 3.83 -2.44 16.39
N LEU A 191 3.64 -2.78 15.12
CA LEU A 191 2.52 -2.26 14.33
C LEU A 191 1.17 -2.61 14.94
N ARG A 192 1.01 -3.82 15.49
CA ARG A 192 -0.19 -4.21 16.25
C ARG A 192 -0.37 -3.37 17.52
N GLU A 193 0.72 -3.11 18.26
CA GLU A 193 0.67 -2.25 19.46
C GLU A 193 0.19 -0.84 19.11
N TYR A 194 0.77 -0.25 18.04
CA TYR A 194 0.41 1.10 17.63
C TYR A 194 -0.96 1.20 16.93
N ASP A 195 -1.45 0.13 16.32
CA ASP A 195 -2.84 0.03 15.89
C ASP A 195 -3.81 0.15 17.08
N ALA A 196 -3.50 -0.50 18.19
CA ALA A 196 -4.28 -0.36 19.41
C ALA A 196 -4.18 1.06 20.02
N LYS A 197 -2.97 1.66 20.05
CA LYS A 197 -2.76 3.04 20.50
C LYS A 197 -3.51 4.06 19.65
N SER A 198 -3.53 3.90 18.32
CA SER A 198 -4.26 4.79 17.41
C SER A 198 -5.78 4.79 17.64
N LYS A 199 -6.29 3.75 18.31
CA LYS A 199 -7.69 3.60 18.74
C LYS A 199 -7.92 4.05 20.18
N GLY A 200 -6.94 4.69 20.81
CA GLY A 200 -7.00 5.20 22.19
C GLY A 200 -6.58 4.22 23.28
N MET A 201 -6.21 2.97 22.94
CA MET A 201 -5.77 1.99 23.94
C MET A 201 -4.32 2.26 24.35
N ASN A 202 -4.10 2.63 25.61
CA ASN A 202 -2.77 2.91 26.16
C ASN A 202 -1.97 4.01 25.42
N ALA A 203 -2.67 4.94 24.76
CA ALA A 203 -2.05 6.04 24.02
C ALA A 203 -1.55 7.18 24.92
N GLY A 204 -1.99 7.24 26.18
CA GLY A 204 -1.62 8.32 27.12
C GLY A 204 -2.03 9.72 26.66
N GLY A 205 -2.95 9.84 25.69
CA GLY A 205 -3.34 11.10 25.09
C GLY A 205 -2.36 11.64 24.04
N ALA A 206 -1.35 10.85 23.63
CA ALA A 206 -0.39 11.27 22.61
C ALA A 206 -1.09 11.49 21.26
N PRO A 207 -0.80 12.58 20.55
CA PRO A 207 -1.34 12.84 19.22
C PRO A 207 -0.77 11.87 18.18
N ASP A 208 -1.52 11.63 17.09
CA ASP A 208 -1.18 10.68 16.03
C ASP A 208 0.23 10.87 15.45
N GLY A 209 0.67 12.13 15.30
CA GLY A 209 2.01 12.45 14.79
C GLY A 209 3.13 12.01 15.72
N GLU A 210 2.94 12.09 17.04
CA GLU A 210 3.91 11.60 18.03
C GLU A 210 3.94 10.08 18.06
N LEU A 211 2.77 9.43 18.02
CA LEU A 211 2.67 7.97 17.92
C LEU A 211 3.37 7.44 16.67
N LEU A 212 3.20 8.11 15.52
CA LEU A 212 3.88 7.70 14.30
C LEU A 212 5.40 7.86 14.43
N ARG A 213 5.88 8.98 14.96
CA ARG A 213 7.32 9.23 15.15
C ARG A 213 7.93 8.19 16.10
N GLU A 214 7.28 7.91 17.22
CA GLU A 214 7.71 6.89 18.18
C GLU A 214 7.76 5.50 17.54
N LEU A 215 6.72 5.12 16.77
CA LEU A 215 6.67 3.86 16.04
C LEU A 215 7.85 3.72 15.08
N LEU A 216 8.11 4.75 14.27
CA LEU A 216 9.21 4.73 13.29
C LEU A 216 10.56 4.55 13.99
N LEU A 217 10.83 5.32 15.05
CA LEU A 217 12.07 5.16 15.84
C LEU A 217 12.23 3.73 16.37
N LYS A 218 11.15 3.14 16.92
CA LYS A 218 11.18 1.75 17.39
C LYS A 218 11.42 0.74 16.27
N ILE A 219 10.88 0.97 15.06
CA ILE A 219 11.14 0.12 13.89
C ILE A 219 12.61 0.17 13.49
N PHE A 220 13.20 1.36 13.46
CA PHE A 220 14.61 1.52 13.09
C PHE A 220 15.59 0.95 14.13
N LEU A 221 15.19 0.86 15.39
CA LEU A 221 15.98 0.27 16.48
C LEU A 221 15.92 -1.27 16.52
N GLN A 222 15.08 -1.91 15.72
CA GLN A 222 15.05 -3.39 15.62
C GLN A 222 16.22 -3.87 14.78
#